data_2b9812c771b19b1b6c1e63b711f2ec04
#
_entry.id   2b9812c771b19b1b6c1e63b711f2ec04
#
_cell.length_a   1.000
_cell.length_b   1.000
_cell.length_c   1.000
_cell.angle_alpha   90.00
_cell.angle_beta   90.00
_cell.angle_gamma   90.00
#
_symmetry.space_group_name_H-M   'P 1'
#
loop_
_entity.id
_entity.type
_entity.pdbx_description
1 polymer ?
#
loop_
_entity_poly.entity_id
_entity_poly.type
_entity_poly.pdbx_seq_one_letter_code
_entity_poly.pdbx_strand_id
1 'polypeptide(L)'
;LVRNGVVEENSAGFVNSNDPHNVDLSNPMFINTFNPPPPTDSFSLGMACVLPGTKVEPFTSNDTLIGRQVFKNYYAFDDGTAERGYGVKNSFGSRMAIRLQAEQPDSLKGVYFNFAHAGVDATQYTFKICVWDSDNGEPGNVIYQSDSNYVADYGYYHNSFMPYQLDTSAIYINGPVYIGIR
;
A
#
# COMPACT_ATOMS: atom_id res chain seq x y z
N LEU A 1 -15.99 -2.98 15.05
CA LEU A 1 -15.51 -1.90 14.18
C LEU A 1 -16.00 -0.55 14.72
N VAL A 2 -15.09 0.37 14.94
CA VAL A 2 -15.42 1.72 15.41
C VAL A 2 -15.00 2.71 14.32
N ARG A 3 -15.93 3.57 13.90
CA ARG A 3 -15.69 4.61 12.92
C ARG A 3 -15.94 5.97 13.55
N ASN A 4 -14.94 6.84 13.52
CA ASN A 4 -15.01 8.19 14.10
C ASN A 4 -15.62 8.21 15.52
N GLY A 5 -15.30 7.20 16.33
CA GLY A 5 -15.83 7.03 17.68
C GLY A 5 -17.21 6.36 17.78
N VAL A 6 -17.82 6.00 16.65
CA VAL A 6 -19.12 5.30 16.63
C VAL A 6 -18.89 3.82 16.33
N VAL A 7 -19.49 2.93 17.12
CA VAL A 7 -19.46 1.48 16.87
C VAL A 7 -20.44 1.17 15.74
N GLU A 8 -19.92 0.79 14.58
CA GLU A 8 -20.73 0.44 13.40
C GLU A 8 -20.95 -1.06 13.28
N GLU A 9 -20.00 -1.86 13.78
CA GLU A 9 -20.12 -3.32 13.76
C GLU A 9 -19.52 -3.89 15.03
N ASN A 10 -20.25 -4.80 15.65
CA ASN A 10 -19.81 -5.49 16.85
C ASN A 10 -19.76 -6.99 16.56
N SER A 11 -18.58 -7.56 16.60
CA SER A 11 -18.35 -9.00 16.49
C SER A 11 -17.75 -9.48 17.80
N ALA A 12 -18.37 -10.45 18.44
CA ALA A 12 -17.87 -11.02 19.68
C ALA A 12 -17.28 -12.41 19.41
N GLY A 13 -16.05 -12.61 19.83
CA GLY A 13 -15.38 -13.91 19.87
C GLY A 13 -14.83 -14.17 21.26
N PHE A 14 -14.76 -15.42 21.67
CA PHE A 14 -14.15 -15.80 22.93
C PHE A 14 -12.82 -16.50 22.65
N VAL A 15 -11.77 -15.99 23.24
CA VAL A 15 -10.50 -16.73 23.35
C VAL A 15 -10.52 -17.43 24.70
N ASN A 16 -10.71 -18.74 24.69
CA ASN A 16 -10.64 -19.53 25.90
C ASN A 16 -9.23 -20.14 25.99
N SER A 17 -8.35 -19.45 26.68
CA SER A 17 -6.99 -19.93 26.94
C SER A 17 -6.91 -20.41 28.38
N ASN A 18 -6.72 -21.72 28.58
CA ASN A 18 -6.33 -22.28 29.86
C ASN A 18 -4.85 -22.03 30.20
N ASP A 19 -4.09 -21.55 29.24
CA ASP A 19 -2.70 -21.13 29.38
C ASP A 19 -2.57 -19.67 28.95
N PRO A 20 -2.26 -18.73 29.86
CA PRO A 20 -2.13 -17.33 29.53
C PRO A 20 -0.94 -17.02 28.58
N HIS A 21 -0.11 -18.01 28.28
CA HIS A 21 1.05 -17.87 27.38
C HIS A 21 0.80 -18.50 26.00
N ASN A 22 -0.31 -19.20 25.81
CA ASN A 22 -0.63 -19.87 24.58
C ASN A 22 -1.97 -19.39 24.04
N VAL A 23 -1.92 -18.43 23.14
CA VAL A 23 -3.09 -17.94 22.41
C VAL A 23 -3.38 -18.95 21.28
N ASP A 24 -4.48 -19.65 21.38
CA ASP A 24 -4.96 -20.50 20.28
C ASP A 24 -5.48 -19.61 19.13
N LEU A 25 -4.67 -19.47 18.09
CA LEU A 25 -5.02 -18.76 16.87
C LEU A 25 -5.82 -19.61 15.87
N SER A 26 -6.24 -20.83 16.26
CA SER A 26 -7.01 -21.73 15.39
C SER A 26 -8.41 -21.20 15.04
N ASN A 27 -8.91 -20.23 15.81
CA ASN A 27 -10.17 -19.53 15.53
C ASN A 27 -9.93 -18.02 15.41
N PRO A 28 -9.36 -17.55 14.32
CA PRO A 28 -9.21 -16.12 14.12
C PRO A 28 -10.57 -15.43 14.05
N MET A 29 -10.71 -14.31 14.74
CA MET A 29 -11.88 -13.45 14.57
C MET A 29 -11.85 -12.84 13.18
N PHE A 30 -12.85 -13.16 12.36
CA PHE A 30 -13.04 -12.49 11.08
C PHE A 30 -14.03 -11.34 11.27
N ILE A 31 -13.64 -10.16 10.89
CA ILE A 31 -14.54 -9.03 10.71
C ILE A 31 -15.15 -9.18 9.32
N ASN A 32 -16.46 -9.05 9.22
CA ASN A 32 -17.14 -9.06 7.93
C ASN A 32 -16.61 -7.95 7.03
N THR A 33 -16.72 -8.14 5.72
CA THR A 33 -16.28 -7.14 4.75
C THR A 33 -16.96 -5.80 5.04
N PHE A 34 -16.16 -4.79 5.32
CA PHE A 34 -16.64 -3.43 5.53
C PHE A 34 -16.59 -2.66 4.21
N ASN A 35 -17.74 -2.16 3.77
CA ASN A 35 -17.85 -1.30 2.60
C ASN A 35 -18.05 0.14 3.07
N PRO A 36 -17.03 0.99 3.07
CA PRO A 36 -17.18 2.38 3.44
C PRO A 36 -18.14 3.09 2.47
N PRO A 37 -19.13 3.85 2.97
CA PRO A 37 -19.98 4.63 2.09
C PRO A 37 -19.18 5.72 1.39
N PRO A 38 -19.39 5.96 0.09
CA PRO A 38 -18.78 7.08 -0.61
C PRO A 38 -19.42 8.43 -0.19
N PRO A 39 -18.68 9.54 -0.17
CA PRO A 39 -17.24 9.64 -0.39
C PRO A 39 -16.47 9.51 0.94
N THR A 40 -15.74 8.40 1.11
CA THR A 40 -14.94 8.21 2.31
C THR A 40 -13.46 8.30 1.96
N ASP A 41 -12.79 9.36 2.41
CA ASP A 41 -11.35 9.55 2.19
C ASP A 41 -10.51 8.80 3.23
N SER A 42 -11.04 8.62 4.43
CA SER A 42 -10.36 7.88 5.50
C SER A 42 -11.33 7.43 6.58
N PHE A 43 -10.99 6.36 7.26
CA PHE A 43 -11.66 5.93 8.48
C PHE A 43 -10.66 5.36 9.48
N SER A 44 -11.01 5.39 10.75
CA SER A 44 -10.26 4.74 11.80
C SER A 44 -10.92 3.42 12.17
N LEU A 45 -10.15 2.36 12.16
CA LEU A 45 -10.55 1.05 12.65
C LEU A 45 -10.05 0.89 14.07
N GLY A 46 -10.93 0.58 14.99
CA GLY A 46 -10.55 0.26 16.36
C GLY A 46 -10.94 -1.18 16.70
N MET A 47 -10.04 -1.90 17.34
CA MET A 47 -10.32 -3.18 17.97
C MET A 47 -10.04 -3.03 19.45
N ALA A 48 -11.03 -3.36 20.28
CA ALA A 48 -10.90 -3.35 21.72
C ALA A 48 -11.16 -4.74 22.28
N CYS A 49 -10.31 -5.16 23.21
CA CYS A 49 -10.52 -6.35 24.02
C CYS A 49 -11.22 -5.92 25.30
N VAL A 50 -12.35 -6.53 25.60
CA VAL A 50 -13.11 -6.24 26.82
C VAL A 50 -13.28 -7.52 27.60
N LEU A 51 -12.88 -7.50 28.87
CA LEU A 51 -13.11 -8.63 29.75
C LEU A 51 -14.60 -8.72 30.10
N PRO A 52 -15.22 -9.90 29.98
CA PRO A 52 -16.61 -10.08 30.35
C PRO A 52 -16.79 -10.04 31.87
N GLY A 53 -17.89 -9.39 32.33
CA GLY A 53 -18.30 -9.36 33.72
C GLY A 53 -17.65 -8.26 34.55
N THR A 54 -17.49 -8.53 35.86
CA THR A 54 -17.00 -7.56 36.86
C THR A 54 -15.47 -7.59 37.04
N LYS A 55 -14.74 -8.26 36.12
CA LYS A 55 -13.28 -8.31 36.20
C LYS A 55 -12.73 -6.95 35.79
N VAL A 56 -11.88 -6.39 36.65
CA VAL A 56 -11.21 -5.12 36.43
C VAL A 56 -9.76 -5.45 35.96
N GLU A 57 -9.43 -4.97 34.79
CA GLU A 57 -8.05 -5.03 34.30
C GLU A 57 -7.26 -3.83 34.83
N PRO A 58 -6.09 -4.05 35.45
CA PRO A 58 -5.27 -2.95 35.98
C PRO A 58 -4.56 -2.14 34.87
N PHE A 59 -4.48 -2.67 33.65
CA PHE A 59 -3.78 -2.04 32.52
C PHE A 59 -4.67 -2.00 31.26
N THR A 60 -5.45 -0.96 31.13
CA THR A 60 -6.37 -0.78 29.99
C THR A 60 -5.75 -0.10 28.77
N SER A 61 -4.52 0.36 28.89
CA SER A 61 -3.85 1.11 27.81
C SER A 61 -3.47 0.26 26.58
N ASN A 62 -3.43 -1.06 26.73
CA ASN A 62 -3.14 -2.02 25.68
C ASN A 62 -4.38 -2.75 25.14
N ASP A 63 -5.58 -2.44 25.66
CA ASP A 63 -6.81 -3.14 25.30
C ASP A 63 -7.39 -2.68 23.98
N THR A 64 -6.90 -1.56 23.45
CA THR A 64 -7.43 -0.97 22.23
C THR A 64 -6.32 -0.75 21.22
N LEU A 65 -6.48 -1.36 20.05
CA LEU A 65 -5.68 -1.10 18.87
C LEU A 65 -6.46 -0.22 17.91
N ILE A 66 -5.90 0.90 17.51
CA ILE A 66 -6.50 1.80 16.53
C ILE A 66 -5.60 1.87 15.31
N GLY A 67 -6.13 1.46 14.17
CA GLY A 67 -5.52 1.66 12.86
C GLY A 67 -6.28 2.73 12.07
N ARG A 68 -5.59 3.54 11.32
CA ARG A 68 -6.20 4.48 10.39
C ARG A 68 -6.03 3.96 8.97
N GLN A 69 -7.14 3.76 8.27
CA GLN A 69 -7.16 3.49 6.85
C GLN A 69 -7.48 4.78 6.09
N VAL A 70 -6.67 5.08 5.10
CA VAL A 70 -6.86 6.26 4.24
C VAL A 70 -7.08 5.76 2.82
N PHE A 71 -8.15 6.21 2.19
CA PHE A 71 -8.38 6.04 0.75
C PHE A 71 -7.98 7.33 0.07
N LYS A 72 -7.02 7.23 -0.83
CA LYS A 72 -6.59 8.33 -1.67
C LYS A 72 -6.60 7.87 -3.12
N ASN A 73 -6.48 8.80 -4.05
CA ASN A 73 -6.38 8.51 -5.48
C ASN A 73 -5.02 7.92 -5.86
N TYR A 74 -4.44 7.08 -5.00
CA TYR A 74 -3.21 6.36 -5.30
C TYR A 74 -3.16 5.01 -4.57
N TYR A 75 -2.43 4.08 -5.15
CA TYR A 75 -2.03 2.82 -4.54
C TYR A 75 -0.59 2.93 -4.05
N ALA A 76 -0.30 2.48 -2.84
CA ALA A 76 1.04 2.41 -2.27
C ALA A 76 1.22 1.11 -1.49
N PHE A 77 2.45 0.57 -1.52
CA PHE A 77 2.83 -0.60 -0.74
C PHE A 77 3.68 -0.24 0.49
N ASP A 78 4.07 1.01 0.58
CA ASP A 78 4.84 1.55 1.69
C ASP A 78 3.99 2.50 2.53
N ASP A 79 4.47 2.81 3.72
CA ASP A 79 3.82 3.71 4.66
C ASP A 79 4.23 5.19 4.47
N GLY A 80 5.00 5.49 3.42
CA GLY A 80 5.54 6.81 3.12
C GLY A 80 6.97 7.00 3.61
N THR A 81 7.62 5.94 4.09
CA THR A 81 9.04 5.94 4.49
C THR A 81 9.82 4.89 3.68
N ALA A 82 11.03 5.24 3.27
CA ALA A 82 11.87 4.34 2.48
C ALA A 82 12.92 3.67 3.35
N GLU A 83 12.78 2.36 3.64
CA GLU A 83 13.73 1.59 4.42
C GLU A 83 14.83 0.96 3.56
N ARG A 84 14.56 0.75 2.29
CA ARG A 84 15.48 0.13 1.34
C ARG A 84 15.37 0.73 -0.05
N GLY A 85 16.52 0.94 -0.68
CA GLY A 85 16.62 1.28 -2.10
C GLY A 85 17.04 0.07 -2.93
N TYR A 86 16.46 -0.06 -4.11
CA TYR A 86 16.83 -1.06 -5.11
C TYR A 86 17.43 -0.37 -6.31
N GLY A 87 18.44 -0.98 -6.91
CA GLY A 87 19.07 -0.46 -8.10
C GLY A 87 19.59 -1.58 -9.00
N VAL A 88 19.61 -1.33 -10.29
CA VAL A 88 20.22 -2.25 -11.26
C VAL A 88 21.57 -1.70 -11.66
N LYS A 89 22.62 -2.49 -11.46
CA LYS A 89 23.99 -2.08 -11.74
C LYS A 89 24.43 -2.58 -13.13
N ASN A 90 25.00 -1.66 -13.92
CA ASN A 90 25.67 -1.98 -15.19
C ASN A 90 24.80 -2.72 -16.23
N SER A 91 23.53 -2.40 -16.31
CA SER A 91 22.62 -3.09 -17.22
C SER A 91 21.85 -2.11 -18.09
N PHE A 92 22.33 -1.87 -19.29
CA PHE A 92 21.59 -1.10 -20.27
C PHE A 92 20.27 -1.80 -20.63
N GLY A 93 19.15 -1.07 -20.58
CA GLY A 93 17.82 -1.60 -20.90
C GLY A 93 17.20 -2.47 -19.82
N SER A 94 17.77 -2.48 -18.61
CA SER A 94 17.16 -3.13 -17.45
C SER A 94 15.83 -2.52 -17.08
N ARG A 95 15.03 -3.32 -16.42
CA ARG A 95 13.69 -2.95 -16.00
C ARG A 95 13.53 -3.20 -14.52
N MET A 96 12.86 -2.29 -13.84
CA MET A 96 12.39 -2.49 -12.47
C MET A 96 10.90 -2.21 -12.45
N ALA A 97 10.12 -3.10 -11.85
CA ALA A 97 8.68 -2.93 -11.71
C ALA A 97 8.19 -3.51 -10.40
N ILE A 98 7.09 -2.95 -9.91
CA ILE A 98 6.30 -3.51 -8.83
C ILE A 98 4.98 -4.03 -9.39
N ARG A 99 4.48 -5.11 -8.81
CA ARG A 99 3.17 -5.63 -9.13
C ARG A 99 2.12 -4.87 -8.34
N LEU A 100 1.13 -4.33 -9.04
CA LEU A 100 -0.06 -3.73 -8.47
C LEU A 100 -1.26 -4.64 -8.78
N GLN A 101 -2.12 -4.84 -7.77
CA GLN A 101 -3.41 -5.48 -7.93
C GLN A 101 -4.50 -4.43 -7.87
N ALA A 102 -5.10 -4.10 -9.01
CA ALA A 102 -6.30 -3.27 -9.02
C ALA A 102 -7.51 -4.14 -8.69
N GLU A 103 -8.14 -3.88 -7.54
CA GLU A 103 -9.33 -4.61 -7.08
C GLU A 103 -10.59 -4.21 -7.85
N GLN A 104 -10.58 -3.03 -8.44
CA GLN A 104 -11.62 -2.51 -9.33
C GLN A 104 -10.97 -1.90 -10.57
N PRO A 105 -11.68 -1.88 -11.72
CA PRO A 105 -11.20 -1.16 -12.88
C PRO A 105 -10.92 0.31 -12.55
N ASP A 106 -9.76 0.79 -12.94
CA ASP A 106 -9.29 2.14 -12.62
C ASP A 106 -8.45 2.72 -13.77
N SER A 107 -8.06 3.98 -13.64
CA SER A 107 -7.28 4.73 -14.62
C SER A 107 -6.00 5.27 -14.01
N LEU A 108 -4.87 4.72 -14.40
CA LEU A 108 -3.55 5.20 -14.01
C LEU A 108 -3.21 6.49 -14.76
N LYS A 109 -2.91 7.57 -14.03
CA LYS A 109 -2.58 8.90 -14.59
C LYS A 109 -1.13 9.30 -14.35
N GLY A 110 -0.49 8.69 -13.38
CA GLY A 110 0.90 9.00 -13.02
C GLY A 110 1.41 8.01 -11.98
N VAL A 111 2.67 8.17 -11.66
CA VAL A 111 3.38 7.37 -10.66
C VAL A 111 4.17 8.29 -9.74
N TYR A 112 4.41 7.83 -8.53
CA TYR A 112 5.30 8.50 -7.60
C TYR A 112 6.53 7.61 -7.39
N PHE A 113 7.71 8.18 -7.56
CA PHE A 113 8.97 7.52 -7.28
C PHE A 113 9.76 8.24 -6.19
N ASN A 114 10.39 7.48 -5.33
CA ASN A 114 11.43 7.96 -4.44
C ASN A 114 12.77 7.44 -4.96
N PHE A 115 13.62 8.36 -5.43
CA PHE A 115 14.98 8.03 -5.82
C PHE A 115 15.94 8.25 -4.64
N ALA A 116 16.71 7.21 -4.29
CA ALA A 116 17.65 7.31 -3.19
C ALA A 116 18.84 8.22 -3.53
N HIS A 117 19.21 9.08 -2.58
CA HIS A 117 20.40 9.95 -2.69
C HIS A 117 21.72 9.20 -2.44
N ALA A 118 21.75 7.88 -2.65
CA ALA A 118 22.89 7.06 -2.33
C ALA A 118 23.57 6.52 -3.58
N GLY A 119 24.88 6.55 -3.60
CA GLY A 119 25.69 5.98 -4.68
C GLY A 119 25.86 6.93 -5.86
N VAL A 120 25.33 6.56 -7.02
CA VAL A 120 25.47 7.34 -8.27
C VAL A 120 24.35 8.36 -8.36
N ASP A 121 24.65 9.56 -8.83
CA ASP A 121 23.65 10.59 -9.11
C ASP A 121 22.72 10.15 -10.25
N ALA A 122 21.49 9.79 -9.90
CA ALA A 122 20.50 9.30 -10.85
C ALA A 122 19.97 10.40 -11.79
N THR A 123 20.18 11.69 -11.47
CA THR A 123 19.75 12.80 -12.35
C THR A 123 20.51 12.84 -13.67
N GLN A 124 21.65 12.15 -13.75
CA GLN A 124 22.45 12.05 -14.97
C GLN A 124 21.91 11.02 -15.97
N TYR A 125 20.90 10.27 -15.59
CA TYR A 125 20.33 9.20 -16.41
C TYR A 125 18.87 9.48 -16.71
N THR A 126 18.43 9.04 -17.88
CA THR A 126 17.02 9.08 -18.25
C THR A 126 16.39 7.70 -18.13
N PHE A 127 15.10 7.67 -17.86
CA PHE A 127 14.31 6.46 -17.85
C PHE A 127 12.95 6.67 -18.53
N LYS A 128 12.31 5.59 -18.90
CA LYS A 128 10.93 5.58 -19.38
C LYS A 128 10.03 4.91 -18.34
N ILE A 129 8.82 5.42 -18.21
CA ILE A 129 7.80 4.79 -17.39
C ILE A 129 7.11 3.73 -18.25
N CYS A 130 6.97 2.54 -17.70
CA CYS A 130 6.38 1.41 -18.39
C CYS A 130 5.31 0.75 -17.52
N VAL A 131 4.28 0.25 -18.19
CA VAL A 131 3.24 -0.61 -17.61
C VAL A 131 3.18 -1.89 -18.42
N TRP A 132 3.17 -3.02 -17.73
CA TRP A 132 3.04 -4.34 -18.32
C TRP A 132 1.78 -5.03 -17.79
N ASP A 133 1.18 -5.88 -18.61
CA ASP A 133 0.20 -6.84 -18.13
C ASP A 133 0.87 -7.90 -17.24
N SER A 134 0.06 -8.71 -16.60
CA SER A 134 0.55 -9.84 -15.82
C SER A 134 0.34 -11.13 -16.62
N ASP A 135 1.44 -11.84 -16.87
CA ASP A 135 1.44 -13.17 -17.42
C ASP A 135 1.95 -14.16 -16.38
N ASN A 136 1.07 -15.04 -15.89
CA ASN A 136 1.39 -16.06 -14.87
C ASN A 136 2.12 -15.53 -13.62
N GLY A 137 1.84 -14.27 -13.21
CA GLY A 137 2.46 -13.65 -12.04
C GLY A 137 3.80 -12.96 -12.31
N GLU A 138 4.21 -12.88 -13.57
CA GLU A 138 5.39 -12.17 -14.06
C GLU A 138 4.97 -11.01 -14.98
N PRO A 139 5.85 -10.01 -15.23
CA PRO A 139 5.59 -8.98 -16.22
C PRO A 139 5.49 -9.57 -17.63
N GLY A 140 4.34 -9.41 -18.28
CA GLY A 140 4.08 -9.87 -19.62
C GLY A 140 4.31 -8.79 -20.69
N ASN A 141 3.27 -8.54 -21.52
CA ASN A 141 3.35 -7.57 -22.60
C ASN A 141 3.35 -6.13 -22.10
N VAL A 142 4.02 -5.25 -22.82
CA VAL A 142 3.96 -3.81 -22.56
C VAL A 142 2.60 -3.26 -22.92
N ILE A 143 1.84 -2.79 -21.95
CA ILE A 143 0.58 -2.06 -22.13
C ILE A 143 0.88 -0.61 -22.51
N TYR A 144 1.89 -0.05 -21.86
CA TYR A 144 2.30 1.34 -22.04
C TYR A 144 3.80 1.50 -21.82
N GLN A 145 4.42 2.32 -22.63
CA GLN A 145 5.75 2.87 -22.44
C GLN A 145 5.70 4.34 -22.83
N SER A 146 6.21 5.21 -21.97
CA SER A 146 6.24 6.64 -22.24
C SER A 146 7.04 6.96 -23.50
N ASP A 147 6.57 7.92 -24.29
CA ASP A 147 7.33 8.52 -25.37
C ASP A 147 8.41 9.42 -24.80
N SER A 148 8.08 10.17 -23.75
CA SER A 148 8.99 11.04 -23.02
C SER A 148 10.03 10.26 -22.23
N ASN A 149 11.22 10.83 -22.13
CA ASN A 149 12.24 10.42 -21.19
C ASN A 149 12.14 11.27 -19.93
N TYR A 150 12.16 10.63 -18.79
CA TYR A 150 12.17 11.27 -17.48
C TYR A 150 13.57 11.24 -16.89
N VAL A 151 13.84 12.14 -15.96
CA VAL A 151 15.03 12.15 -15.11
C VAL A 151 14.62 11.99 -13.66
N ALA A 152 15.51 11.45 -12.84
CA ALA A 152 15.24 11.35 -11.41
C ALA A 152 15.11 12.75 -10.79
N ASP A 153 14.09 12.92 -9.98
CA ASP A 153 13.91 14.06 -9.10
C ASP A 153 13.98 13.56 -7.67
N TYR A 154 14.88 14.12 -6.89
CA TYR A 154 15.09 13.66 -5.52
C TYR A 154 14.15 14.31 -4.50
N GLY A 155 13.50 15.39 -4.83
CA GLY A 155 12.75 16.16 -3.86
C GLY A 155 13.63 16.77 -2.77
N TYR A 156 13.01 17.45 -1.82
CA TYR A 156 13.71 18.17 -0.75
C TYR A 156 14.10 17.28 0.45
N TYR A 157 13.30 16.27 0.76
CA TYR A 157 13.52 15.38 1.90
C TYR A 157 13.90 13.98 1.43
N HIS A 158 14.63 13.22 2.25
CA HIS A 158 15.06 11.85 1.93
C HIS A 158 13.92 10.88 1.57
N ASN A 159 12.74 11.08 2.15
CA ASN A 159 11.55 10.25 1.88
C ASN A 159 10.54 10.96 1.01
N SER A 160 11.00 11.80 0.07
CA SER A 160 10.12 12.48 -0.87
C SER A 160 9.79 11.60 -2.06
N PHE A 161 8.52 11.28 -2.21
CA PHE A 161 8.00 10.66 -3.43
C PHE A 161 7.63 11.73 -4.43
N MET A 162 8.34 11.76 -5.54
CA MET A 162 8.16 12.77 -6.59
C MET A 162 7.17 12.29 -7.65
N PRO A 163 6.20 13.14 -8.05
CA PRO A 163 5.18 12.78 -9.03
C PRO A 163 5.73 12.81 -10.45
N TYR A 164 5.41 11.79 -11.21
CA TYR A 164 5.66 11.69 -12.64
C TYR A 164 4.33 11.48 -13.35
N GLN A 165 3.93 12.48 -14.13
CA GLN A 165 2.73 12.39 -14.95
C GLN A 165 3.02 11.55 -16.19
N LEU A 166 2.06 10.73 -16.60
CA LEU A 166 2.15 10.03 -17.87
C LEU A 166 1.95 11.01 -19.02
N ASP A 167 2.59 10.75 -20.15
CA ASP A 167 2.44 11.53 -21.39
C ASP A 167 1.16 11.14 -22.18
N THR A 168 0.24 10.48 -21.52
CA THR A 168 -1.11 10.15 -22.00
C THR A 168 -2.14 10.57 -20.96
N SER A 169 -3.39 10.69 -21.36
CA SER A 169 -4.47 11.14 -20.46
C SER A 169 -4.70 10.17 -19.31
N ALA A 170 -4.66 8.88 -19.57
CA ALA A 170 -4.77 7.81 -18.59
C ALA A 170 -4.52 6.44 -19.25
N ILE A 171 -4.13 5.46 -18.45
CA ILE A 171 -4.04 4.05 -18.85
C ILE A 171 -5.07 3.28 -18.04
N TYR A 172 -5.98 2.62 -18.74
CA TYR A 172 -6.97 1.76 -18.09
C TYR A 172 -6.28 0.52 -17.53
N ILE A 173 -6.50 0.25 -16.25
CA ILE A 173 -6.01 -0.92 -15.55
C ILE A 173 -7.17 -1.72 -14.96
N ASN A 174 -7.08 -3.04 -15.03
CA ASN A 174 -8.07 -3.95 -14.47
C ASN A 174 -7.35 -5.24 -14.04
N GLY A 175 -7.37 -5.53 -12.74
CA GLY A 175 -6.63 -6.66 -12.19
C GLY A 175 -5.13 -6.38 -12.02
N PRO A 176 -4.28 -7.43 -12.09
CA PRO A 176 -2.85 -7.31 -11.83
C PRO A 176 -2.12 -6.65 -13.01
N VAL A 177 -1.30 -5.66 -12.70
CA VAL A 177 -0.40 -4.98 -13.64
C VAL A 177 0.96 -4.79 -12.99
N TYR A 178 1.99 -4.62 -13.79
CA TYR A 178 3.34 -4.25 -13.35
C TYR A 178 3.63 -2.82 -13.80
N ILE A 179 4.07 -1.99 -12.86
CA ILE A 179 4.36 -0.58 -13.11
C ILE A 179 5.80 -0.32 -12.70
N GLY A 180 6.55 0.35 -13.56
CA GLY A 180 7.95 0.59 -13.28
C GLY A 180 8.67 1.41 -14.33
N ILE A 181 9.98 1.23 -14.37
CA ILE A 181 10.91 2.00 -15.22
C ILE A 181 11.78 1.08 -16.08
N ARG A 182 12.23 1.65 -17.19
CA ARG A 182 13.22 1.06 -18.11
C ARG A 182 14.29 2.07 -18.45
#